data_189d82261663fe5ed00227736feb1894
#
_entry.id   189d82261663fe5ed00227736feb1894
#
_cell.length_a   1.000
_cell.length_b   1.000
_cell.length_c   1.000
_cell.angle_alpha   90.00
_cell.angle_beta   90.00
_cell.angle_gamma   90.00
#
_symmetry.space_group_name_H-M   'P 1'
#
loop_
_entity.id
_entity.type
_entity.pdbx_description
1 polymer ?
#
loop_
_entity_poly.entity_id
_entity_poly.type
_entity_poly.pdbx_seq_one_letter_code
_entity_poly.pdbx_strand_id
1 'polypeptide(L)'
;MSVAPTATYRVRAASQATRGAWRRSDAVLRTAIIVLGVIVIVTVIAVLTGLTGSTSATVGGRLDGPSAIAPIGTDNLGRSLLPRLFQGTATTLVVSIVAVVCSAVVSTLLGMLAGYYGGAANEVVMRVADVLYAFPALVLAILVSALLGPGRPAAIISIVVITIPLMTRVVRIATRAVAERDFIISARISGVRTPVIFARRLLPNISGTIAVQASYALSVAILVEGGLSFLGFGVQVPEASLGLLIQQGMLYMTQAPQLVVIPGVVLVISILCINIIGDGLRDRFEPRETRSLR
;
A
#
# COMPACT_ATOMS: atom_id res chain seq x y z
N MET A 1 -21.44 -44.83 34.85
CA MET A 1 -21.83 -44.65 33.42
C MET A 1 -21.74 -43.17 33.11
N SER A 2 -20.65 -42.79 32.46
CA SER A 2 -20.39 -41.40 32.05
C SER A 2 -20.88 -41.23 30.61
N VAL A 3 -21.92 -40.41 30.40
CA VAL A 3 -22.46 -40.11 29.06
C VAL A 3 -21.56 -39.06 28.39
N ALA A 4 -20.84 -39.49 27.35
CA ALA A 4 -20.03 -38.57 26.52
C ALA A 4 -20.95 -37.55 25.83
N PRO A 5 -20.58 -36.26 25.78
CA PRO A 5 -21.38 -35.23 25.10
C PRO A 5 -21.41 -35.49 23.61
N THR A 6 -22.63 -35.56 23.07
CA THR A 6 -22.96 -35.91 21.69
C THR A 6 -22.29 -34.98 20.67
N ALA A 7 -21.83 -35.53 19.54
CA ALA A 7 -21.14 -34.88 18.41
C ALA A 7 -21.87 -33.62 17.88
N THR A 8 -23.19 -33.56 18.04
CA THR A 8 -24.02 -32.41 17.64
C THR A 8 -23.75 -31.12 18.42
N TYR A 9 -23.27 -31.18 19.65
CA TYR A 9 -22.92 -29.98 20.43
C TYR A 9 -21.62 -29.35 19.96
N ARG A 10 -20.63 -30.17 19.56
CA ARG A 10 -19.34 -29.68 19.00
C ARG A 10 -19.51 -28.99 17.65
N VAL A 11 -20.39 -29.48 16.78
CA VAL A 11 -20.65 -28.88 15.45
C VAL A 11 -21.36 -27.53 15.60
N ARG A 12 -22.31 -27.38 16.52
CA ARG A 12 -22.99 -26.10 16.78
C ARG A 12 -22.05 -25.04 17.38
N ALA A 13 -21.20 -25.43 18.33
CA ALA A 13 -20.21 -24.53 18.92
C ALA A 13 -19.17 -24.05 17.90
N ALA A 14 -18.69 -24.94 17.01
CA ALA A 14 -17.78 -24.59 15.93
C ALA A 14 -18.44 -23.64 14.90
N SER A 15 -19.72 -23.86 14.54
CA SER A 15 -20.43 -22.99 13.60
C SER A 15 -20.75 -21.60 14.19
N GLN A 16 -20.97 -21.49 15.49
CA GLN A 16 -21.18 -20.21 16.17
C GLN A 16 -19.86 -19.42 16.32
N ALA A 17 -18.75 -20.11 16.62
CA ALA A 17 -17.43 -19.51 16.69
C ALA A 17 -16.97 -18.96 15.32
N THR A 18 -17.22 -19.71 14.24
CA THR A 18 -16.91 -19.24 12.88
C THR A 18 -17.77 -18.04 12.46
N ARG A 19 -19.09 -18.05 12.75
CA ARG A 19 -19.97 -16.90 12.48
C ARG A 19 -19.59 -15.65 13.28
N GLY A 20 -19.12 -15.82 14.52
CA GLY A 20 -18.64 -14.72 15.36
C GLY A 20 -17.32 -14.14 14.85
N ALA A 21 -16.41 -14.97 14.37
CA ALA A 21 -15.15 -14.54 13.76
C ALA A 21 -15.39 -13.77 12.44
N TRP A 22 -16.31 -14.25 11.58
CA TRP A 22 -16.70 -13.57 10.34
C TRP A 22 -17.31 -12.18 10.60
N ARG A 23 -18.22 -12.08 11.57
CA ARG A 23 -18.82 -10.77 11.94
C ARG A 23 -17.79 -9.79 12.51
N ARG A 24 -16.78 -10.27 13.27
CA ARG A 24 -15.69 -9.44 13.78
C ARG A 24 -14.74 -8.99 12.67
N SER A 25 -14.41 -9.86 11.74
CA SER A 25 -13.62 -9.54 10.55
C SER A 25 -14.29 -8.45 9.71
N ASP A 26 -15.61 -8.56 9.48
CA ASP A 26 -16.39 -7.53 8.77
C ASP A 26 -16.43 -6.18 9.51
N ALA A 27 -16.50 -6.19 10.85
CA ALA A 27 -16.51 -4.96 11.64
C ALA A 27 -15.14 -4.24 11.56
N VAL A 28 -14.04 -4.99 11.70
CA VAL A 28 -12.67 -4.42 11.61
C VAL A 28 -12.42 -3.85 10.21
N LEU A 29 -12.82 -4.57 9.16
CA LEU A 29 -12.70 -4.09 7.78
C LEU A 29 -13.50 -2.80 7.55
N ARG A 30 -14.76 -2.74 8.03
CA ARG A 30 -15.59 -1.52 7.93
C ARG A 30 -14.95 -0.36 8.66
N THR A 31 -14.44 -0.58 9.88
CA THR A 31 -13.74 0.46 10.65
C THR A 31 -12.52 0.98 9.91
N ALA A 32 -11.69 0.08 9.33
CA ALA A 32 -10.52 0.46 8.56
C ALA A 32 -10.90 1.30 7.32
N ILE A 33 -11.96 0.91 6.60
CA ILE A 33 -12.46 1.67 5.44
C ILE A 33 -12.96 3.06 5.86
N ILE A 34 -13.70 3.14 6.97
CA ILE A 34 -14.21 4.43 7.48
C ILE A 34 -13.05 5.33 7.91
N VAL A 35 -12.11 4.82 8.70
CA VAL A 35 -10.97 5.61 9.20
C VAL A 35 -10.11 6.11 8.04
N LEU A 36 -9.73 5.23 7.11
CA LEU A 36 -8.96 5.64 5.93
C LEU A 36 -9.75 6.61 5.06
N GLY A 37 -11.05 6.36 4.86
CA GLY A 37 -11.95 7.25 4.13
C GLY A 37 -12.01 8.64 4.76
N VAL A 38 -12.12 8.75 6.08
CA VAL A 38 -12.09 10.03 6.80
C VAL A 38 -10.75 10.75 6.59
N ILE A 39 -9.61 10.04 6.74
CA ILE A 39 -8.28 10.62 6.50
C ILE A 39 -8.20 11.18 5.08
N VAL A 40 -8.59 10.42 4.07
CA VAL A 40 -8.54 10.83 2.66
C VAL A 40 -9.49 12.00 2.40
N ILE A 41 -10.76 11.93 2.84
CA ILE A 41 -11.76 12.97 2.60
C ILE A 41 -11.35 14.29 3.27
N VAL A 42 -10.94 14.26 4.54
CA VAL A 42 -10.49 15.45 5.26
C VAL A 42 -9.26 16.06 4.59
N THR A 43 -8.30 15.22 4.17
CA THR A 43 -7.11 15.66 3.45
C THR A 43 -7.47 16.31 2.11
N VAL A 44 -8.36 15.69 1.32
CA VAL A 44 -8.81 16.24 0.03
C VAL A 44 -9.56 17.57 0.23
N ILE A 45 -10.46 17.66 1.21
CA ILE A 45 -11.15 18.90 1.53
C ILE A 45 -10.14 20.00 1.92
N ALA A 46 -9.16 19.69 2.78
CA ALA A 46 -8.14 20.65 3.20
C ALA A 46 -7.30 21.16 2.03
N VAL A 47 -6.97 20.29 1.07
CA VAL A 47 -6.26 20.68 -0.16
C VAL A 47 -7.13 21.55 -1.06
N LEU A 48 -8.38 21.16 -1.30
CA LEU A 48 -9.31 21.88 -2.19
C LEU A 48 -9.74 23.23 -1.64
N THR A 49 -9.90 23.37 -0.32
CA THR A 49 -10.26 24.63 0.34
C THR A 49 -9.09 25.59 0.49
N GLY A 50 -7.88 25.20 0.05
CA GLY A 50 -6.68 26.03 0.16
C GLY A 50 -6.12 26.12 1.59
N LEU A 51 -6.63 25.33 2.54
CA LEU A 51 -6.07 25.28 3.91
C LEU A 51 -4.59 24.87 3.91
N THR A 52 -4.14 24.18 2.86
CA THR A 52 -2.72 23.83 2.65
C THR A 52 -1.92 24.94 1.98
N GLY A 53 -2.54 25.99 1.47
CA GLY A 53 -1.85 27.10 0.80
C GLY A 53 -1.02 27.98 1.75
N SER A 54 -1.31 27.97 3.04
CA SER A 54 -0.60 28.74 4.07
C SER A 54 0.51 27.95 4.79
N THR A 55 0.99 26.86 4.19
CA THR A 55 1.99 25.99 4.82
C THR A 55 3.34 26.64 5.11
N SER A 56 3.65 27.75 4.45
CA SER A 56 4.87 28.55 4.65
C SER A 56 4.68 29.77 5.54
N ALA A 57 3.44 30.17 5.84
CA ALA A 57 3.18 31.36 6.66
C ALA A 57 3.49 31.10 8.14
N THR A 58 4.26 31.98 8.75
CA THR A 58 4.46 32.02 10.21
C THR A 58 3.20 32.57 10.88
N VAL A 59 2.62 31.81 11.79
CA VAL A 59 1.34 32.19 12.46
C VAL A 59 1.51 32.34 13.98
N GLY A 60 2.67 31.99 14.54
CA GLY A 60 2.92 32.07 15.98
C GLY A 60 4.41 32.01 16.32
N GLY A 61 4.73 31.82 17.58
CA GLY A 61 6.09 31.55 18.04
C GLY A 61 6.61 30.20 17.56
N ARG A 62 7.90 29.97 17.80
CA ARG A 62 8.57 28.67 17.48
C ARG A 62 8.19 27.63 18.52
N LEU A 63 7.74 26.46 18.07
CA LEU A 63 7.40 25.31 18.92
C LEU A 63 6.27 25.63 19.93
N ASP A 64 5.41 26.58 19.60
CA ASP A 64 4.26 26.89 20.45
C ASP A 64 3.30 25.72 20.53
N GLY A 65 2.71 25.52 21.69
CA GLY A 65 1.68 24.52 21.93
C GLY A 65 0.38 24.83 21.17
N PRO A 66 -0.64 23.95 21.31
CA PRO A 66 -1.95 24.14 20.68
C PRO A 66 -2.57 25.51 21.06
N SER A 67 -3.10 26.21 20.04
CA SER A 67 -3.75 27.50 20.16
C SER A 67 -4.94 27.62 19.21
N ALA A 68 -5.75 28.67 19.32
CA ALA A 68 -6.89 28.91 18.42
C ALA A 68 -6.45 29.09 16.94
N ILE A 69 -5.24 29.60 16.69
CA ILE A 69 -4.68 29.81 15.35
C ILE A 69 -3.91 28.56 14.85
N ALA A 70 -3.29 27.84 15.77
CA ALA A 70 -2.54 26.62 15.49
C ALA A 70 -3.07 25.46 16.37
N PRO A 71 -4.17 24.77 15.98
CA PRO A 71 -4.87 23.81 16.83
C PRO A 71 -4.01 22.63 17.32
N ILE A 72 -2.97 22.26 16.58
CA ILE A 72 -2.01 21.20 16.95
C ILE A 72 -0.59 21.74 17.16
N GLY A 73 -0.46 23.08 17.32
CA GLY A 73 0.79 23.77 17.58
C GLY A 73 1.54 24.21 16.32
N THR A 74 2.72 24.79 16.53
CA THR A 74 3.58 25.32 15.48
C THR A 74 4.89 24.53 15.36
N ASP A 75 5.51 24.60 14.22
CA ASP A 75 6.83 24.00 13.95
C ASP A 75 7.99 24.93 14.42
N ASN A 76 9.22 24.51 14.12
CA ASN A 76 10.43 25.26 14.43
C ASN A 76 10.58 26.59 13.69
N LEU A 77 9.70 26.90 12.74
CA LEU A 77 9.66 28.17 12.01
C LEU A 77 8.38 28.98 12.35
N GLY A 78 7.62 28.55 13.38
CA GLY A 78 6.36 29.21 13.77
C GLY A 78 5.19 28.96 12.79
N ARG A 79 5.30 27.98 11.89
CA ARG A 79 4.24 27.63 10.93
C ARG A 79 3.26 26.66 11.58
N SER A 80 1.97 26.78 11.28
CA SER A 80 0.97 25.84 11.79
C SER A 80 1.23 24.41 11.28
N LEU A 81 1.26 23.44 12.21
CA LEU A 81 1.47 22.04 11.90
C LEU A 81 0.27 21.43 11.15
N LEU A 82 -0.96 21.89 11.38
CA LEU A 82 -2.17 21.28 10.80
C LEU A 82 -2.23 21.36 9.26
N PRO A 83 -2.05 22.52 8.61
CA PRO A 83 -1.96 22.58 7.14
C PRO A 83 -0.85 21.72 6.56
N ARG A 84 0.30 21.68 7.24
CA ARG A 84 1.44 20.87 6.83
C ARG A 84 1.18 19.37 6.97
N LEU A 85 0.43 18.96 7.98
CA LEU A 85 0.00 17.57 8.16
C LEU A 85 -0.90 17.14 7.00
N PHE A 86 -1.88 17.97 6.60
CA PHE A 86 -2.74 17.66 5.45
C PHE A 86 -1.94 17.61 4.15
N GLN A 87 -1.07 18.57 3.92
CA GLN A 87 -0.17 18.55 2.75
C GLN A 87 0.71 17.29 2.77
N GLY A 88 1.32 16.98 3.91
CA GLY A 88 2.17 15.80 4.08
C GLY A 88 1.42 14.49 3.82
N THR A 89 0.20 14.36 4.36
CA THR A 89 -0.66 13.21 4.12
C THR A 89 -1.01 13.07 2.64
N ALA A 90 -1.42 14.17 1.99
CA ALA A 90 -1.73 14.17 0.55
C ALA A 90 -0.52 13.75 -0.28
N THR A 91 0.65 14.31 -0.01
CA THR A 91 1.89 13.99 -0.73
C THR A 91 2.28 12.52 -0.57
N THR A 92 2.32 12.01 0.67
CA THR A 92 2.64 10.61 0.95
C THR A 92 1.68 9.66 0.25
N LEU A 93 0.35 9.93 0.29
CA LEU A 93 -0.64 9.09 -0.38
C LEU A 93 -0.51 9.16 -1.91
N VAL A 94 -0.36 10.34 -2.49
CA VAL A 94 -0.24 10.51 -3.95
C VAL A 94 1.03 9.83 -4.47
N VAL A 95 2.19 10.06 -3.85
CA VAL A 95 3.46 9.42 -4.23
C VAL A 95 3.33 7.90 -4.19
N SER A 96 2.77 7.37 -3.11
CA SER A 96 2.59 5.93 -2.93
C SER A 96 1.61 5.32 -3.93
N ILE A 97 0.45 5.96 -4.16
CA ILE A 97 -0.55 5.49 -5.12
C ILE A 97 0.01 5.50 -6.54
N VAL A 98 0.65 6.59 -6.95
CA VAL A 98 1.26 6.69 -8.30
C VAL A 98 2.32 5.60 -8.49
N ALA A 99 3.19 5.41 -7.51
CA ALA A 99 4.22 4.37 -7.57
C ALA A 99 3.60 2.96 -7.70
N VAL A 100 2.56 2.66 -6.90
CA VAL A 100 1.89 1.34 -6.94
C VAL A 100 1.15 1.13 -8.25
N VAL A 101 0.49 2.15 -8.80
CA VAL A 101 -0.17 2.04 -10.11
C VAL A 101 0.85 1.76 -11.20
N CYS A 102 1.97 2.50 -11.22
CA CYS A 102 3.06 2.26 -12.18
C CYS A 102 3.63 0.84 -12.03
N SER A 103 3.94 0.41 -10.82
CA SER A 103 4.47 -0.94 -10.58
C SER A 103 3.44 -2.04 -10.91
N ALA A 104 2.15 -1.80 -10.65
CA ALA A 104 1.08 -2.74 -11.00
C ALA A 104 0.98 -2.94 -12.52
N VAL A 105 1.05 -1.86 -13.29
CA VAL A 105 1.03 -1.94 -14.77
C VAL A 105 2.24 -2.72 -15.28
N VAL A 106 3.45 -2.33 -14.86
CA VAL A 106 4.70 -2.98 -15.31
C VAL A 106 4.72 -4.45 -14.89
N SER A 107 4.43 -4.74 -13.62
CA SER A 107 4.45 -6.09 -13.08
C SER A 107 3.37 -7.00 -13.70
N THR A 108 2.21 -6.43 -14.05
CA THR A 108 1.15 -7.19 -14.73
C THR A 108 1.60 -7.57 -16.13
N LEU A 109 2.19 -6.66 -16.88
CA LEU A 109 2.72 -6.96 -18.21
C LEU A 109 3.82 -8.01 -18.16
N LEU A 110 4.83 -7.81 -17.31
CA LEU A 110 5.95 -8.74 -17.16
C LEU A 110 5.49 -10.11 -16.62
N GLY A 111 4.62 -10.12 -15.63
CA GLY A 111 4.06 -11.35 -15.06
C GLY A 111 3.19 -12.14 -16.03
N MET A 112 2.36 -11.46 -16.83
CA MET A 112 1.58 -12.12 -17.89
C MET A 112 2.49 -12.69 -18.98
N LEU A 113 3.50 -11.94 -19.42
CA LEU A 113 4.46 -12.44 -20.42
C LEU A 113 5.19 -13.68 -19.90
N ALA A 114 5.76 -13.62 -18.70
CA ALA A 114 6.50 -14.72 -18.10
C ALA A 114 5.60 -15.94 -17.80
N GLY A 115 4.38 -15.72 -17.30
CA GLY A 115 3.44 -16.79 -16.95
C GLY A 115 2.81 -17.48 -18.15
N TYR A 116 2.53 -16.72 -19.24
CA TYR A 116 1.87 -17.26 -20.42
C TYR A 116 2.83 -17.98 -21.38
N TYR A 117 3.99 -17.39 -21.68
CA TYR A 117 4.94 -17.99 -22.61
C TYR A 117 5.86 -19.04 -21.96
N GLY A 118 6.19 -18.88 -20.67
CA GLY A 118 7.13 -19.78 -20.00
C GLY A 118 8.56 -19.68 -20.59
N GLY A 119 9.33 -20.76 -20.50
CA GLY A 119 10.66 -20.88 -21.12
C GLY A 119 11.58 -19.69 -20.86
N ALA A 120 12.28 -19.21 -21.89
CA ALA A 120 13.24 -18.12 -21.81
C ALA A 120 12.63 -16.80 -21.32
N ALA A 121 11.39 -16.47 -21.71
CA ALA A 121 10.72 -15.24 -21.25
C ALA A 121 10.53 -15.27 -19.72
N ASN A 122 10.10 -16.42 -19.17
CA ASN A 122 9.99 -16.60 -17.72
C ASN A 122 11.36 -16.51 -17.05
N GLU A 123 12.38 -17.13 -17.61
CA GLU A 123 13.71 -17.17 -17.01
C GLU A 123 14.32 -15.76 -16.93
N VAL A 124 14.29 -14.99 -18.02
CA VAL A 124 14.83 -13.63 -18.03
C VAL A 124 14.09 -12.72 -17.04
N VAL A 125 12.75 -12.72 -17.08
CA VAL A 125 11.96 -11.86 -16.18
C VAL A 125 12.21 -12.24 -14.72
N MET A 126 12.25 -13.52 -14.38
CA MET A 126 12.50 -13.96 -13.01
C MET A 126 13.93 -13.69 -12.55
N ARG A 127 14.93 -13.84 -13.41
CA ARG A 127 16.33 -13.51 -13.08
C ARG A 127 16.48 -12.03 -12.71
N VAL A 128 15.89 -11.13 -13.51
CA VAL A 128 15.90 -9.70 -13.19
C VAL A 128 15.18 -9.43 -11.87
N ALA A 129 14.00 -10.04 -11.67
CA ALA A 129 13.27 -9.90 -10.43
C ALA A 129 14.07 -10.44 -9.22
N ASP A 130 14.78 -11.57 -9.36
CA ASP A 130 15.58 -12.15 -8.29
C ASP A 130 16.79 -11.26 -7.93
N VAL A 131 17.45 -10.67 -8.92
CA VAL A 131 18.55 -9.70 -8.70
C VAL A 131 18.06 -8.49 -7.90
N LEU A 132 16.94 -7.90 -8.30
CA LEU A 132 16.37 -6.74 -7.58
C LEU A 132 15.93 -7.12 -6.15
N TYR A 133 15.35 -8.31 -5.98
CA TYR A 133 14.86 -8.79 -4.68
C TYR A 133 15.98 -9.21 -3.72
N ALA A 134 17.20 -9.46 -4.24
CA ALA A 134 18.36 -9.78 -3.42
C ALA A 134 18.86 -8.59 -2.57
N PHE A 135 18.49 -7.36 -2.95
CA PHE A 135 18.85 -6.19 -2.17
C PHE A 135 17.83 -5.92 -1.06
N PRO A 136 18.27 -5.48 0.13
CA PRO A 136 17.35 -4.94 1.13
C PRO A 136 16.56 -3.76 0.55
N ALA A 137 15.23 -3.81 0.64
CA ALA A 137 14.34 -2.88 -0.06
C ALA A 137 14.68 -1.40 0.17
N LEU A 138 14.90 -0.98 1.43
CA LEU A 138 15.26 0.39 1.75
C LEU A 138 16.64 0.79 1.18
N VAL A 139 17.61 -0.12 1.18
CA VAL A 139 18.95 0.15 0.63
C VAL A 139 18.86 0.39 -0.87
N LEU A 140 18.11 -0.48 -1.59
CA LEU A 140 17.89 -0.30 -3.02
C LEU A 140 17.14 0.99 -3.32
N ALA A 141 16.13 1.33 -2.50
CA ALA A 141 15.37 2.57 -2.67
C ALA A 141 16.24 3.82 -2.46
N ILE A 142 17.11 3.82 -1.44
CA ILE A 142 18.07 4.90 -1.20
C ILE A 142 19.06 5.01 -2.37
N LEU A 143 19.60 3.90 -2.85
CA LEU A 143 20.53 3.89 -3.97
C LEU A 143 19.91 4.51 -5.23
N VAL A 144 18.68 4.10 -5.58
CA VAL A 144 17.95 4.65 -6.72
C VAL A 144 17.69 6.14 -6.54
N SER A 145 17.25 6.56 -5.34
CA SER A 145 16.98 7.96 -5.06
C SER A 145 18.26 8.81 -5.04
N ALA A 146 19.37 8.28 -4.56
CA ALA A 146 20.66 8.96 -4.57
C ALA A 146 21.20 9.19 -6.01
N LEU A 147 20.96 8.24 -6.91
CA LEU A 147 21.35 8.36 -8.33
C LEU A 147 20.50 9.39 -9.09
N LEU A 148 19.20 9.50 -8.76
CA LEU A 148 18.27 10.41 -9.43
C LEU A 148 18.26 11.83 -8.85
N GLY A 149 18.82 12.00 -7.65
CA GLY A 149 18.66 13.17 -6.80
C GLY A 149 17.35 13.11 -5.99
N PRO A 150 17.35 13.63 -4.74
CA PRO A 150 16.19 13.55 -3.86
C PRO A 150 14.99 14.35 -4.42
N GLY A 151 13.77 13.83 -4.18
CA GLY A 151 12.53 14.47 -4.63
C GLY A 151 11.41 13.46 -4.89
N ARG A 152 10.21 13.98 -5.20
CA ARG A 152 9.05 13.13 -5.52
C ARG A 152 9.29 12.13 -6.65
N PRO A 153 9.89 12.51 -7.81
CA PRO A 153 10.12 11.55 -8.90
C PRO A 153 11.05 10.42 -8.47
N ALA A 154 12.12 10.73 -7.74
CA ALA A 154 13.06 9.74 -7.24
C ALA A 154 12.38 8.77 -6.26
N ALA A 155 11.55 9.28 -5.34
CA ALA A 155 10.77 8.45 -4.42
C ALA A 155 9.82 7.51 -5.18
N ILE A 156 9.08 8.01 -6.17
CA ILE A 156 8.18 7.20 -7.00
C ILE A 156 8.97 6.09 -7.70
N ILE A 157 10.05 6.41 -8.40
CA ILE A 157 10.85 5.43 -9.15
C ILE A 157 11.47 4.40 -8.19
N SER A 158 11.98 4.82 -7.05
CA SER A 158 12.52 3.93 -6.03
C SER A 158 11.49 2.91 -5.55
N ILE A 159 10.27 3.38 -5.23
CA ILE A 159 9.17 2.51 -4.81
C ILE A 159 8.76 1.55 -5.93
N VAL A 160 8.69 2.02 -7.17
CA VAL A 160 8.39 1.17 -8.34
C VAL A 160 9.42 0.04 -8.46
N VAL A 161 10.70 0.36 -8.40
CA VAL A 161 11.79 -0.62 -8.55
C VAL A 161 11.71 -1.72 -7.48
N ILE A 162 11.46 -1.38 -6.22
CA ILE A 162 11.41 -2.36 -5.14
C ILE A 162 10.12 -3.19 -5.10
N THR A 163 9.01 -2.66 -5.65
CA THR A 163 7.72 -3.37 -5.63
C THR A 163 7.51 -4.30 -6.83
N ILE A 164 8.12 -4.00 -7.98
CA ILE A 164 8.03 -4.80 -9.21
C ILE A 164 8.36 -6.29 -8.99
N PRO A 165 9.45 -6.68 -8.33
CA PRO A 165 9.86 -8.10 -8.28
C PRO A 165 8.81 -9.00 -7.66
N LEU A 166 8.31 -8.64 -6.48
CA LEU A 166 7.31 -9.44 -5.76
C LEU A 166 5.98 -9.47 -6.52
N MET A 167 5.53 -8.32 -7.01
CA MET A 167 4.26 -8.22 -7.73
C MET A 167 4.29 -8.99 -9.05
N THR A 168 5.40 -8.91 -9.80
CA THR A 168 5.61 -9.70 -11.03
C THR A 168 5.55 -11.20 -10.75
N ARG A 169 6.17 -11.66 -9.66
CA ARG A 169 6.17 -13.08 -9.27
C ARG A 169 4.76 -13.58 -8.98
N VAL A 170 3.96 -12.82 -8.25
CA VAL A 170 2.57 -13.18 -7.92
C VAL A 170 1.70 -13.20 -9.18
N VAL A 171 1.79 -12.17 -10.02
CA VAL A 171 1.05 -12.10 -11.29
C VAL A 171 1.43 -13.25 -12.23
N ARG A 172 2.72 -13.60 -12.31
CA ARG A 172 3.20 -14.74 -13.10
C ARG A 172 2.54 -16.04 -12.66
N ILE A 173 2.51 -16.33 -11.36
CA ILE A 173 1.90 -17.56 -10.81
C ILE A 173 0.41 -17.60 -11.14
N ALA A 174 -0.31 -16.49 -10.91
CA ALA A 174 -1.73 -16.39 -11.22
C ALA A 174 -2.00 -16.56 -12.73
N THR A 175 -1.17 -15.92 -13.56
CA THR A 175 -1.29 -16.04 -15.03
C THR A 175 -1.09 -17.47 -15.50
N ARG A 176 -0.07 -18.17 -14.98
CA ARG A 176 0.21 -19.55 -15.35
C ARG A 176 -0.96 -20.48 -15.02
N ALA A 177 -1.53 -20.34 -13.82
CA ALA A 177 -2.68 -21.15 -13.41
C ALA A 177 -3.91 -20.94 -14.31
N VAL A 178 -4.12 -19.72 -14.82
CA VAL A 178 -5.21 -19.42 -15.76
C VAL A 178 -4.87 -19.84 -17.19
N ALA A 179 -3.60 -19.71 -17.62
CA ALA A 179 -3.16 -20.05 -18.98
C ALA A 179 -3.27 -21.55 -19.29
N GLU A 180 -3.25 -22.39 -18.26
CA GLU A 180 -3.41 -23.86 -18.38
C GLU A 180 -4.88 -24.30 -18.41
N ARG A 181 -5.86 -23.40 -18.31
CA ARG A 181 -7.29 -23.74 -18.36
C ARG A 181 -7.78 -23.97 -19.79
N ASP A 182 -8.73 -24.88 -19.95
CA ASP A 182 -9.29 -25.32 -21.25
C ASP A 182 -9.77 -24.17 -22.13
N PHE A 183 -10.41 -23.14 -21.57
CA PHE A 183 -10.91 -22.00 -22.33
C PHE A 183 -9.80 -21.12 -22.94
N ILE A 184 -8.60 -21.11 -22.33
CA ILE A 184 -7.41 -20.44 -22.90
C ILE A 184 -6.79 -21.31 -23.99
N ILE A 185 -6.68 -22.61 -23.73
CA ILE A 185 -6.16 -23.59 -24.71
C ILE A 185 -7.04 -23.59 -25.96
N SER A 186 -8.36 -23.66 -25.82
CA SER A 186 -9.32 -23.58 -26.92
C SER A 186 -9.20 -22.27 -27.71
N ALA A 187 -9.03 -21.13 -27.02
CA ALA A 187 -8.84 -19.83 -27.68
C ALA A 187 -7.53 -19.80 -28.51
N ARG A 188 -6.47 -20.43 -27.98
CA ARG A 188 -5.16 -20.53 -28.67
C ARG A 188 -5.28 -21.40 -29.93
N ILE A 189 -5.92 -22.57 -29.82
CA ILE A 189 -6.16 -23.48 -30.96
C ILE A 189 -7.05 -22.82 -32.02
N SER A 190 -8.03 -22.03 -31.62
CA SER A 190 -8.92 -21.26 -32.51
C SER A 190 -8.23 -20.05 -33.16
N GLY A 191 -6.92 -19.83 -32.95
CA GLY A 191 -6.15 -18.76 -33.60
C GLY A 191 -6.43 -17.35 -33.05
N VAL A 192 -7.01 -17.21 -31.83
CA VAL A 192 -7.23 -15.91 -31.20
C VAL A 192 -5.89 -15.24 -30.93
N ARG A 193 -5.73 -13.97 -31.34
CA ARG A 193 -4.51 -13.20 -31.16
C ARG A 193 -4.15 -13.03 -29.67
N THR A 194 -2.88 -13.20 -29.32
CA THR A 194 -2.38 -13.12 -27.93
C THR A 194 -2.80 -11.85 -27.17
N PRO A 195 -2.75 -10.62 -27.75
CA PRO A 195 -3.21 -9.42 -27.04
C PRO A 195 -4.69 -9.49 -26.63
N VAL A 196 -5.52 -10.15 -27.43
CA VAL A 196 -6.95 -10.36 -27.12
C VAL A 196 -7.10 -11.37 -25.98
N ILE A 197 -6.31 -12.44 -25.99
CA ILE A 197 -6.26 -13.40 -24.87
C ILE A 197 -5.86 -12.69 -23.58
N PHE A 198 -4.81 -11.85 -23.62
CA PHE A 198 -4.33 -11.08 -22.46
C PHE A 198 -5.41 -10.13 -21.92
N ALA A 199 -5.97 -9.27 -22.78
CA ALA A 199 -6.88 -8.23 -22.34
C ALA A 199 -8.27 -8.78 -21.94
N ARG A 200 -8.79 -9.77 -22.66
CA ARG A 200 -10.19 -10.23 -22.47
C ARG A 200 -10.33 -11.52 -21.67
N ARG A 201 -9.25 -12.28 -21.51
CA ARG A 201 -9.32 -13.58 -20.84
C ARG A 201 -8.38 -13.70 -19.65
N LEU A 202 -7.12 -13.32 -19.76
CA LEU A 202 -6.17 -13.41 -18.64
C LEU A 202 -6.41 -12.30 -17.63
N LEU A 203 -6.32 -11.03 -18.04
CA LEU A 203 -6.40 -9.89 -17.14
C LEU A 203 -7.68 -9.88 -16.28
N PRO A 204 -8.88 -10.12 -16.78
CA PRO A 204 -10.07 -10.18 -15.92
C PRO A 204 -10.04 -11.31 -14.90
N ASN A 205 -9.43 -12.46 -15.24
CA ASN A 205 -9.36 -13.62 -14.36
C ASN A 205 -8.30 -13.47 -13.24
N ILE A 206 -7.26 -12.65 -13.46
CA ILE A 206 -6.20 -12.40 -12.46
C ILE A 206 -6.36 -11.05 -11.77
N SER A 207 -7.37 -10.24 -12.14
CA SER A 207 -7.58 -8.89 -11.60
C SER A 207 -7.75 -8.86 -10.09
N GLY A 208 -8.42 -9.85 -9.52
CA GLY A 208 -8.55 -10.00 -8.07
C GLY A 208 -7.19 -10.15 -7.37
N THR A 209 -6.34 -11.03 -7.89
CA THR A 209 -4.97 -11.23 -7.36
C THR A 209 -4.12 -9.96 -7.51
N ILE A 210 -4.26 -9.24 -8.64
CA ILE A 210 -3.57 -7.95 -8.84
C ILE A 210 -4.06 -6.92 -7.81
N ALA A 211 -5.36 -6.81 -7.57
CA ALA A 211 -5.92 -5.86 -6.60
C ALA A 211 -5.46 -6.15 -5.17
N VAL A 212 -5.45 -7.41 -4.76
CA VAL A 212 -4.93 -7.84 -3.46
C VAL A 212 -3.46 -7.48 -3.33
N GLN A 213 -2.64 -7.83 -4.33
CA GLN A 213 -1.21 -7.55 -4.30
C GLN A 213 -0.91 -6.04 -4.33
N ALA A 214 -1.70 -5.25 -5.06
CA ALA A 214 -1.56 -3.79 -5.10
C ALA A 214 -1.87 -3.14 -3.74
N SER A 215 -2.83 -3.68 -2.97
CA SER A 215 -3.11 -3.15 -1.63
C SER A 215 -1.96 -3.41 -0.65
N TYR A 216 -1.32 -4.57 -0.67
CA TYR A 216 -0.11 -4.82 0.11
C TYR A 216 1.07 -3.95 -0.36
N ALA A 217 1.25 -3.82 -1.67
CA ALA A 217 2.27 -2.94 -2.24
C ALA A 217 2.07 -1.47 -1.80
N LEU A 218 0.82 -1.00 -1.64
CA LEU A 218 0.52 0.34 -1.18
C LEU A 218 0.95 0.58 0.28
N SER A 219 0.77 -0.40 1.16
CA SER A 219 1.28 -0.33 2.53
C SER A 219 2.79 -0.21 2.58
N VAL A 220 3.49 -1.03 1.77
CA VAL A 220 4.95 -0.97 1.63
C VAL A 220 5.38 0.36 1.03
N ALA A 221 4.67 0.87 0.02
CA ALA A 221 4.97 2.14 -0.63
C ALA A 221 4.91 3.33 0.34
N ILE A 222 3.88 3.39 1.21
CA ILE A 222 3.75 4.44 2.23
C ILE A 222 4.89 4.34 3.24
N LEU A 223 5.24 3.13 3.69
CA LEU A 223 6.35 2.93 4.62
C LEU A 223 7.68 3.35 4.01
N VAL A 224 7.94 3.00 2.75
CA VAL A 224 9.18 3.33 2.04
C VAL A 224 9.25 4.81 1.71
N GLU A 225 8.13 5.44 1.27
CA GLU A 225 8.09 6.91 1.08
C GLU A 225 8.41 7.63 2.38
N GLY A 226 7.75 7.23 3.48
CA GLY A 226 8.00 7.78 4.80
C GLY A 226 9.46 7.63 5.23
N GLY A 227 10.05 6.45 5.03
CA GLY A 227 11.46 6.17 5.33
C GLY A 227 12.43 6.96 4.46
N LEU A 228 12.20 7.02 3.14
CA LEU A 228 13.04 7.82 2.22
C LEU A 228 12.99 9.31 2.57
N SER A 229 11.79 9.85 2.81
CA SER A 229 11.62 11.26 3.19
C SER A 229 12.22 11.56 4.56
N PHE A 230 12.10 10.64 5.53
CA PHE A 230 12.74 10.73 6.83
C PHE A 230 14.28 10.74 6.74
N LEU A 231 14.84 9.96 5.83
CA LEU A 231 16.29 9.89 5.58
C LEU A 231 16.81 11.02 4.67
N GLY A 232 15.94 11.90 4.16
CA GLY A 232 16.30 13.01 3.29
C GLY A 232 16.46 12.66 1.81
N PHE A 233 16.07 11.45 1.40
CA PHE A 233 16.11 11.00 -0.01
C PHE A 233 14.76 11.06 -0.73
N GLY A 234 13.67 11.35 0.00
CA GLY A 234 12.33 11.47 -0.53
C GLY A 234 11.95 12.91 -0.87
N VAL A 235 10.74 13.28 -0.46
CA VAL A 235 10.17 14.62 -0.67
C VAL A 235 11.01 15.67 0.05
N GLN A 236 11.22 16.82 -0.62
CA GLN A 236 12.06 17.91 -0.12
C GLN A 236 11.24 19.17 0.20
N VAL A 237 11.77 20.03 1.09
CA VAL A 237 11.22 21.36 1.30
C VAL A 237 11.22 22.17 -0.01
N PRO A 238 10.22 23.04 -0.25
CA PRO A 238 9.18 23.51 0.66
C PRO A 238 7.98 22.58 0.84
N GLU A 239 7.92 21.49 0.13
CA GLU A 239 6.84 20.52 0.24
C GLU A 239 6.85 19.81 1.60
N ALA A 240 5.76 19.12 1.94
CA ALA A 240 5.68 18.29 3.12
C ALA A 240 5.30 16.85 2.73
N SER A 241 5.86 15.87 3.44
CA SER A 241 5.38 14.49 3.52
C SER A 241 5.35 14.06 4.98
N LEU A 242 4.66 12.98 5.30
CA LEU A 242 4.61 12.50 6.69
C LEU A 242 6.00 12.13 7.19
N GLY A 243 6.84 11.50 6.36
CA GLY A 243 8.23 11.18 6.72
C GLY A 243 9.10 12.42 6.93
N LEU A 244 8.96 13.43 6.08
CA LEU A 244 9.70 14.70 6.22
C LEU A 244 9.28 15.47 7.48
N LEU A 245 7.98 15.48 7.82
CA LEU A 245 7.51 16.09 9.06
C LEU A 245 8.09 15.40 10.30
N ILE A 246 8.13 14.07 10.30
CA ILE A 246 8.75 13.29 11.38
C ILE A 246 10.25 13.63 11.49
N GLN A 247 10.97 13.67 10.36
CA GLN A 247 12.40 14.05 10.34
C GLN A 247 12.63 15.41 10.99
N GLN A 248 11.87 16.43 10.56
CA GLN A 248 11.99 17.79 11.09
C GLN A 248 11.64 17.89 12.57
N GLY A 249 10.63 17.10 13.01
CA GLY A 249 10.20 17.04 14.40
C GLY A 249 11.20 16.35 15.35
N MET A 250 12.01 15.41 14.85
CA MET A 250 12.94 14.63 15.67
C MET A 250 13.92 15.50 16.47
N LEU A 251 14.38 16.62 15.89
CA LEU A 251 15.29 17.56 16.55
C LEU A 251 14.67 18.23 17.78
N TYR A 252 13.33 18.27 17.85
CA TYR A 252 12.56 18.96 18.88
C TYR A 252 11.69 18.01 19.70
N MET A 253 11.96 16.71 19.66
CA MET A 253 11.13 15.67 20.27
C MET A 253 10.95 15.85 21.79
N THR A 254 11.98 16.39 22.48
CA THR A 254 11.91 16.65 23.92
C THR A 254 11.11 17.89 24.29
N GLN A 255 11.01 18.86 23.37
CA GLN A 255 10.31 20.14 23.61
C GLN A 255 8.90 20.16 23.03
N ALA A 256 8.72 19.54 21.86
CA ALA A 256 7.48 19.52 21.09
C ALA A 256 7.23 18.11 20.48
N PRO A 257 6.93 17.09 21.28
CA PRO A 257 6.76 15.71 20.83
C PRO A 257 5.63 15.56 19.80
N GLN A 258 4.64 16.46 19.79
CA GLN A 258 3.53 16.46 18.83
C GLN A 258 4.01 16.55 17.37
N LEU A 259 5.18 17.16 17.11
CA LEU A 259 5.75 17.25 15.76
C LEU A 259 6.14 15.89 15.16
N VAL A 260 6.42 14.90 16.00
CA VAL A 260 6.76 13.54 15.61
C VAL A 260 5.56 12.62 15.76
N VAL A 261 4.86 12.71 16.91
CA VAL A 261 3.80 11.76 17.26
C VAL A 261 2.60 11.89 16.33
N ILE A 262 2.16 13.12 16.01
CA ILE A 262 0.96 13.31 15.19
C ILE A 262 1.16 12.79 13.76
N PRO A 263 2.18 13.20 12.99
CA PRO A 263 2.38 12.64 11.65
C PRO A 263 2.74 11.14 11.68
N GLY A 264 3.44 10.67 12.72
CA GLY A 264 3.71 9.25 12.93
C GLY A 264 2.45 8.42 13.12
N VAL A 265 1.52 8.88 13.94
CA VAL A 265 0.22 8.21 14.16
C VAL A 265 -0.60 8.17 12.87
N VAL A 266 -0.67 9.27 12.11
CA VAL A 266 -1.38 9.29 10.82
C VAL A 266 -0.77 8.29 9.84
N LEU A 267 0.56 8.21 9.76
CA LEU A 267 1.27 7.27 8.91
C LEU A 267 0.97 5.82 9.30
N VAL A 268 1.09 5.48 10.58
CA VAL A 268 0.84 4.12 11.10
C VAL A 268 -0.62 3.70 10.88
N ILE A 269 -1.58 4.58 11.20
CA ILE A 269 -3.01 4.30 10.98
C ILE A 269 -3.29 4.07 9.50
N SER A 270 -2.71 4.87 8.60
CA SER A 270 -2.88 4.71 7.16
C SER A 270 -2.39 3.33 6.69
N ILE A 271 -1.19 2.92 7.11
CA ILE A 271 -0.62 1.60 6.79
C ILE A 271 -1.50 0.48 7.33
N LEU A 272 -1.93 0.55 8.59
CA LEU A 272 -2.77 -0.48 9.21
C LEU A 272 -4.12 -0.61 8.49
N CYS A 273 -4.78 0.51 8.19
CA CYS A 273 -6.06 0.49 7.48
C CYS A 273 -5.92 -0.15 6.08
N ILE A 274 -4.88 0.21 5.34
CA ILE A 274 -4.64 -0.35 4.00
C ILE A 274 -4.34 -1.85 4.08
N ASN A 275 -3.57 -2.33 5.06
CA ASN A 275 -3.33 -3.76 5.26
C ASN A 275 -4.62 -4.51 5.57
N ILE A 276 -5.46 -3.99 6.48
CA ILE A 276 -6.75 -4.60 6.82
C ILE A 276 -7.68 -4.65 5.59
N ILE A 277 -7.68 -3.59 4.76
CA ILE A 277 -8.44 -3.56 3.52
C ILE A 277 -7.90 -4.60 2.53
N GLY A 278 -6.58 -4.73 2.43
CA GLY A 278 -5.91 -5.77 1.61
C GLY A 278 -6.31 -7.19 2.03
N ASP A 279 -6.33 -7.48 3.32
CA ASP A 279 -6.79 -8.76 3.87
C ASP A 279 -8.28 -9.00 3.54
N GLY A 280 -9.12 -7.98 3.69
CA GLY A 280 -10.53 -8.06 3.33
C GLY A 280 -10.78 -8.28 1.83
N LEU A 281 -9.95 -7.71 0.96
CA LEU A 281 -9.96 -7.99 -0.48
C LEU A 281 -9.55 -9.42 -0.77
N ARG A 282 -8.50 -9.91 -0.13
CA ARG A 282 -8.02 -11.27 -0.26
C ARG A 282 -9.10 -12.29 0.10
N ASP A 283 -9.77 -12.10 1.24
CA ASP A 283 -10.84 -13.00 1.69
C ASP A 283 -12.02 -13.07 0.70
N ARG A 284 -12.24 -12.01 -0.10
CA ARG A 284 -13.31 -11.96 -1.12
C ARG A 284 -12.91 -12.58 -2.45
N PHE A 285 -11.67 -12.37 -2.89
CA PHE A 285 -11.19 -12.84 -4.19
C PHE A 285 -10.53 -14.22 -4.14
N GLU A 286 -10.01 -14.64 -2.98
CA GLU A 286 -9.41 -15.95 -2.73
C GLU A 286 -10.12 -16.61 -1.54
N PRO A 287 -11.39 -17.03 -1.68
CA PRO A 287 -12.09 -17.72 -0.60
C PRO A 287 -11.30 -18.97 -0.20
N ARG A 288 -11.00 -19.10 1.08
CA ARG A 288 -10.37 -20.31 1.62
C ARG A 288 -11.27 -21.48 1.28
N GLU A 289 -10.80 -22.38 0.42
CA GLU A 289 -11.44 -23.68 0.27
C GLU A 289 -11.50 -24.31 1.67
N THR A 290 -12.69 -24.35 2.26
CA THR A 290 -12.96 -25.21 3.42
C THR A 290 -12.71 -26.63 2.93
N ARG A 291 -11.50 -27.14 3.11
CA ARG A 291 -11.22 -28.56 3.02
C ARG A 291 -12.19 -29.24 3.99
N SER A 292 -13.33 -29.66 3.48
CA SER A 292 -14.14 -30.69 4.10
C SER A 292 -13.25 -31.92 4.09
N LEU A 293 -12.59 -32.17 5.22
CA LEU A 293 -11.99 -33.46 5.51
C LEU A 293 -13.15 -34.49 5.45
N ARG A 294 -13.26 -35.17 4.33
CA ARG A 294 -13.95 -36.45 4.24
C ARG A 294 -13.01 -37.55 4.69
#